data_4eb8169dc7c6e891dd954a28b4107ddf
#
_entry.id   4eb8169dc7c6e891dd954a28b4107ddf
#
_cell.length_a   1.000
_cell.length_b   1.000
_cell.length_c   1.000
_cell.angle_alpha   90.00
_cell.angle_beta   90.00
_cell.angle_gamma   90.00
#
_symmetry.space_group_name_H-M   'P 1'
#
loop_
_entity.id
_entity.type
_entity.pdbx_description
1 polymer ?
#
loop_
_entity_poly.entity_id
_entity_poly.type
_entity_poly.pdbx_seq_one_letter_code
_entity_poly.pdbx_strand_id
1 'polypeptide(L)'
;KQDLKEIIMEKRPEIIFTTAEYDRHGDHSGLVFFIKEILTEEKEYHPTLFSGVVHSNAGDENWPNRSAKRDNIWDYAKSMDVCEPFACPKDFDKGLLKWEERISFAVPEDMWALDFSKNRKARALACHKNAIKEDAVEFLYSFIKREELFWEIVY
;
A
#
# COMPACT_ATOMS: atom_id res chain seq x y z
N LYS A 1 -17.33 -10.39 6.32
CA LYS A 1 -18.09 -9.16 6.01
C LYS A 1 -18.72 -8.56 7.27
N GLN A 2 -19.44 -9.33 8.06
CA GLN A 2 -20.20 -8.81 9.23
C GLN A 2 -19.31 -8.08 10.23
N ASP A 3 -18.22 -8.68 10.68
CA ASP A 3 -17.26 -8.08 11.63
C ASP A 3 -16.68 -6.76 11.08
N LEU A 4 -16.37 -6.71 9.78
CA LEU A 4 -15.89 -5.50 9.11
C LEU A 4 -16.95 -4.40 9.10
N LYS A 5 -18.21 -4.74 8.83
CA LYS A 5 -19.33 -3.80 8.90
C LYS A 5 -19.49 -3.22 10.31
N GLU A 6 -19.45 -4.06 11.33
CA GLU A 6 -19.54 -3.64 12.73
C GLU A 6 -18.44 -2.64 13.09
N ILE A 7 -17.18 -2.92 12.71
CA ILE A 7 -16.05 -2.03 12.96
C ILE A 7 -16.23 -0.68 12.23
N ILE A 8 -16.58 -0.70 10.95
CA ILE A 8 -16.77 0.52 10.16
C ILE A 8 -17.90 1.36 10.75
N MET A 9 -19.03 0.74 11.09
CA MET A 9 -20.20 1.46 11.60
C MET A 9 -20.02 1.96 13.04
N GLU A 10 -19.27 1.24 13.86
CA GLU A 10 -18.92 1.71 15.21
C GLU A 10 -17.99 2.93 15.16
N LYS A 11 -16.96 2.88 14.32
CA LYS A 11 -15.94 3.94 14.27
C LYS A 11 -16.33 5.11 13.38
N ARG A 12 -17.15 4.88 12.36
CA ARG A 12 -17.57 5.87 11.33
C ARG A 12 -16.44 6.79 10.88
N PRO A 13 -15.31 6.25 10.39
CA PRO A 13 -14.17 7.07 9.98
C PRO A 13 -14.54 7.94 8.77
N GLU A 14 -14.03 9.17 8.71
CA GLU A 14 -14.20 10.07 7.56
C GLU A 14 -13.41 9.58 6.33
N ILE A 15 -12.32 8.86 6.57
CA ILE A 15 -11.44 8.35 5.53
C ILE A 15 -11.14 6.87 5.81
N ILE A 16 -11.23 6.05 4.77
CA ILE A 16 -10.86 4.63 4.80
C ILE A 16 -9.74 4.39 3.78
N PHE A 17 -8.64 3.80 4.23
CA PHE A 17 -7.59 3.29 3.36
C PHE A 17 -7.72 1.77 3.24
N THR A 18 -7.68 1.27 2.02
CA THR A 18 -7.79 -0.17 1.72
C THR A 18 -6.82 -0.58 0.62
N THR A 19 -6.77 -1.88 0.33
CA THR A 19 -6.08 -2.42 -0.84
C THR A 19 -6.88 -2.18 -2.11
N ALA A 20 -6.23 -2.25 -3.27
CA ALA A 20 -6.90 -1.97 -4.54
C ALA A 20 -7.78 -3.13 -5.03
N GLU A 21 -8.89 -2.80 -5.69
CA GLU A 21 -9.80 -3.75 -6.35
C GLU A 21 -9.08 -4.61 -7.40
N TYR A 22 -8.05 -4.02 -8.02
CA TYR A 22 -7.27 -4.63 -9.10
C TYR A 22 -5.97 -5.28 -8.63
N ASP A 23 -5.77 -5.37 -7.32
CA ASP A 23 -4.62 -6.06 -6.76
C ASP A 23 -4.64 -7.54 -7.17
N ARG A 24 -3.48 -8.09 -7.55
CA ARG A 24 -3.36 -9.48 -7.98
C ARG A 24 -3.59 -10.50 -6.86
N HIS A 25 -3.50 -10.06 -5.60
CA HIS A 25 -3.77 -10.92 -4.45
C HIS A 25 -5.27 -10.93 -4.14
N GLY A 26 -5.88 -12.11 -4.15
CA GLY A 26 -7.34 -12.27 -3.97
C GLY A 26 -7.87 -11.72 -2.64
N ASP A 27 -7.10 -11.81 -1.56
CA ASP A 27 -7.51 -11.25 -0.26
C ASP A 27 -7.54 -9.71 -0.30
N HIS A 28 -6.61 -9.10 -1.06
CA HIS A 28 -6.56 -7.64 -1.21
C HIS A 28 -7.77 -7.14 -2.01
N SER A 29 -8.02 -7.71 -3.18
CA SER A 29 -9.18 -7.34 -4.00
C SER A 29 -10.49 -7.68 -3.30
N GLY A 30 -10.58 -8.81 -2.59
CA GLY A 30 -11.76 -9.20 -1.82
C GLY A 30 -12.10 -8.23 -0.69
N LEU A 31 -11.10 -7.66 -0.01
CA LEU A 31 -11.32 -6.70 1.07
C LEU A 31 -12.05 -5.44 0.58
N VAL A 32 -11.59 -4.85 -0.52
CA VAL A 32 -12.22 -3.64 -1.07
C VAL A 32 -13.65 -3.90 -1.56
N PHE A 33 -13.92 -5.08 -2.13
CA PHE A 33 -15.29 -5.45 -2.50
C PHE A 33 -16.22 -5.47 -1.31
N PHE A 34 -15.81 -6.05 -0.18
CA PHE A 34 -16.62 -6.05 1.04
C PHE A 34 -16.85 -4.64 1.60
N ILE A 35 -15.82 -3.77 1.54
CA ILE A 35 -15.97 -2.37 1.97
C ILE A 35 -16.98 -1.63 1.08
N LYS A 36 -16.83 -1.72 -0.25
CA LYS A 36 -17.76 -1.09 -1.21
C LYS A 36 -19.20 -1.56 -1.00
N GLU A 37 -19.40 -2.85 -0.80
CA GLU A 37 -20.72 -3.41 -0.53
C GLU A 37 -21.33 -2.85 0.77
N ILE A 38 -20.54 -2.79 1.86
CA ILE A 38 -20.98 -2.22 3.13
C ILE A 38 -21.37 -0.75 2.95
N LEU A 39 -20.52 0.06 2.30
CA LEU A 39 -20.78 1.48 2.11
C LEU A 39 -21.96 1.75 1.18
N THR A 40 -22.20 0.90 0.20
CA THR A 40 -23.37 0.98 -0.68
C THR A 40 -24.69 0.68 0.07
N GLU A 41 -24.64 -0.23 1.05
CA GLU A 41 -25.78 -0.53 1.91
C GLU A 41 -26.12 0.64 2.86
N GLU A 42 -25.11 1.39 3.31
CA GLU A 42 -25.22 2.43 4.35
C GLU A 42 -25.39 3.83 3.74
N LYS A 43 -26.56 4.10 3.20
CA LYS A 43 -26.88 5.30 2.40
C LYS A 43 -26.66 6.67 3.06
N GLU A 44 -26.49 6.72 4.37
CA GLU A 44 -26.28 7.95 5.12
C GLU A 44 -24.81 8.15 5.57
N TYR A 45 -23.91 7.27 5.09
CA TYR A 45 -22.51 7.30 5.47
C TYR A 45 -21.61 7.20 4.25
N HIS A 46 -20.90 8.27 3.94
CA HIS A 46 -20.08 8.43 2.73
C HIS A 46 -18.65 8.84 3.08
N PRO A 47 -17.82 7.94 3.62
CA PRO A 47 -16.41 8.24 3.85
C PRO A 47 -15.65 8.35 2.52
N THR A 48 -14.56 9.12 2.50
CA THR A 48 -13.63 9.05 1.39
C THR A 48 -12.89 7.71 1.43
N LEU A 49 -12.88 6.98 0.33
CA LEU A 49 -12.24 5.67 0.20
C LEU A 49 -11.01 5.76 -0.70
N PHE A 50 -9.84 5.46 -0.13
CA PHE A 50 -8.58 5.40 -0.84
C PHE A 50 -8.07 3.95 -0.96
N SER A 51 -7.58 3.59 -2.13
CA SER A 51 -6.99 2.28 -2.39
C SER A 51 -5.51 2.36 -2.74
N GLY A 52 -4.72 1.45 -2.19
CA GLY A 52 -3.31 1.27 -2.52
C GLY A 52 -3.05 -0.08 -3.18
N VAL A 53 -2.19 -0.08 -4.19
CA VAL A 53 -1.78 -1.31 -4.89
C VAL A 53 -0.56 -1.91 -4.19
N VAL A 54 -0.68 -3.17 -3.78
CA VAL A 54 0.44 -3.94 -3.22
C VAL A 54 1.01 -4.86 -4.31
N HIS A 55 0.20 -5.72 -4.93
CA HIS A 55 0.62 -6.61 -6.00
C HIS A 55 0.06 -6.14 -7.35
N SER A 56 0.85 -5.36 -8.06
CA SER A 56 0.51 -4.84 -9.38
C SER A 56 0.59 -5.93 -10.46
N ASN A 57 -0.17 -5.76 -11.54
CA ASN A 57 -0.04 -6.59 -12.73
C ASN A 57 1.27 -6.37 -13.51
N ALA A 58 2.02 -5.32 -13.18
CA ALA A 58 3.39 -5.12 -13.68
C ALA A 58 4.40 -6.15 -13.12
N GLY A 59 3.98 -6.91 -12.08
CA GLY A 59 4.82 -7.87 -11.36
C GLY A 59 5.57 -7.25 -10.19
N ASP A 60 5.80 -8.05 -9.16
CA ASP A 60 6.45 -7.60 -7.93
C ASP A 60 7.91 -7.17 -8.14
N GLU A 61 8.53 -7.60 -9.22
CA GLU A 61 9.86 -7.16 -9.64
C GLU A 61 9.88 -5.73 -10.22
N ASN A 62 8.74 -5.24 -10.69
CA ASN A 62 8.58 -3.92 -11.30
C ASN A 62 7.81 -2.93 -10.41
N TRP A 63 7.09 -3.43 -9.42
CA TRP A 63 6.34 -2.62 -8.48
C TRP A 63 6.68 -3.00 -7.03
N PRO A 64 6.98 -2.05 -6.18
CA PRO A 64 7.01 -0.59 -6.31
C PRO A 64 8.38 -0.01 -6.69
N ASN A 65 8.89 -0.26 -7.85
CA ASN A 65 10.23 0.17 -8.34
C ASN A 65 11.38 -0.46 -7.54
N ARG A 66 11.64 -1.72 -7.79
CA ARG A 66 12.86 -2.34 -7.29
C ARG A 66 14.00 -2.03 -8.23
N SER A 67 14.96 -1.26 -7.79
CA SER A 67 16.27 -1.33 -8.40
C SER A 67 16.93 -2.64 -7.96
N ALA A 68 17.58 -3.30 -8.89
CA ALA A 68 18.32 -4.58 -8.83
C ALA A 68 18.26 -5.40 -7.53
N LYS A 69 18.05 -6.71 -7.66
CA LYS A 69 18.14 -7.70 -6.58
C LYS A 69 19.34 -7.41 -5.68
N ARG A 70 19.07 -7.33 -4.38
CA ARG A 70 20.08 -7.19 -3.36
C ARG A 70 20.12 -8.43 -2.50
N ASP A 71 21.30 -8.86 -2.15
CA ASP A 71 21.54 -10.13 -1.47
C ASP A 71 21.09 -10.14 -0.01
N ASN A 72 20.79 -8.96 0.56
CA ASN A 72 20.26 -8.88 1.92
C ASN A 72 19.57 -7.54 2.22
N ILE A 73 18.72 -7.54 3.25
CA ILE A 73 17.95 -6.36 3.71
C ILE A 73 18.82 -5.19 4.16
N TRP A 74 20.01 -5.46 4.69
CA TRP A 74 20.91 -4.41 5.20
C TRP A 74 21.51 -3.62 4.05
N ASP A 75 21.71 -4.25 2.91
CA ASP A 75 22.14 -3.58 1.69
C ASP A 75 21.00 -2.74 1.10
N TYR A 76 19.78 -3.22 1.23
CA TYR A 76 18.58 -2.46 0.88
C TYR A 76 18.43 -1.20 1.74
N ALA A 77 18.63 -1.31 3.05
CA ALA A 77 18.58 -0.19 3.99
C ALA A 77 19.64 0.90 3.72
N LYS A 78 20.75 0.53 3.08
CA LYS A 78 21.81 1.45 2.69
C LYS A 78 21.62 2.04 1.29
N SER A 79 20.63 1.54 0.53
CA SER A 79 20.42 1.98 -0.83
C SER A 79 19.65 3.30 -0.89
N MET A 80 20.02 4.14 -1.84
CA MET A 80 19.29 5.38 -2.16
C MET A 80 17.87 5.12 -2.67
N ASP A 81 17.53 3.88 -3.03
CA ASP A 81 16.25 3.50 -3.62
C ASP A 81 15.06 3.74 -2.69
N VAL A 82 15.30 3.69 -1.37
CA VAL A 82 14.30 4.06 -0.36
C VAL A 82 13.90 5.54 -0.44
N CYS A 83 14.78 6.37 -1.02
CA CYS A 83 14.51 7.80 -1.21
C CYS A 83 13.85 8.11 -2.55
N GLU A 84 13.93 7.18 -3.51
CA GLU A 84 13.36 7.40 -4.82
C GLU A 84 11.83 7.44 -4.73
N PRO A 85 11.18 8.39 -5.43
CA PRO A 85 9.73 8.43 -5.52
C PRO A 85 9.22 7.18 -6.24
N PHE A 86 7.94 6.88 -6.05
CA PHE A 86 7.29 5.90 -6.90
C PHE A 86 7.34 6.36 -8.36
N ALA A 87 7.65 5.44 -9.28
CA ALA A 87 7.55 5.67 -10.71
C ALA A 87 6.60 4.66 -11.34
N CYS A 88 5.84 5.10 -12.34
CA CYS A 88 4.92 4.23 -13.06
C CYS A 88 5.70 3.19 -13.87
N PRO A 89 5.60 1.90 -13.57
CA PRO A 89 6.17 0.87 -14.42
C PRO A 89 5.41 0.77 -15.75
N LYS A 90 6.06 0.23 -16.77
CA LYS A 90 5.53 0.17 -18.14
C LYS A 90 4.14 -0.48 -18.25
N ASP A 91 3.88 -1.50 -17.46
CA ASP A 91 2.65 -2.31 -17.52
C ASP A 91 1.84 -2.22 -16.21
N PHE A 92 1.99 -1.10 -15.47
CA PHE A 92 1.27 -0.89 -14.22
C PHE A 92 -0.24 -0.78 -14.47
N ASP A 93 -0.99 -1.74 -13.96
CA ASP A 93 -2.47 -1.80 -13.91
C ASP A 93 -3.19 -1.11 -15.09
N LYS A 94 -2.69 -1.39 -16.29
CA LYS A 94 -3.02 -0.74 -17.54
C LYS A 94 -4.51 -0.78 -17.82
N GLY A 95 -5.13 0.40 -17.93
CA GLY A 95 -6.56 0.56 -18.16
C GLY A 95 -7.44 0.45 -16.92
N LEU A 96 -6.87 0.12 -15.75
CA LEU A 96 -7.60 -0.03 -14.49
C LEU A 96 -7.37 1.18 -13.57
N LEU A 97 -6.13 1.65 -13.48
CA LEU A 97 -5.74 2.84 -12.73
C LEU A 97 -5.04 3.82 -13.66
N LYS A 98 -5.35 5.10 -13.50
CA LYS A 98 -4.64 6.16 -14.19
C LYS A 98 -3.57 6.73 -13.27
N TRP A 99 -2.33 6.65 -13.71
CA TRP A 99 -1.19 7.12 -12.92
C TRP A 99 -1.30 8.59 -12.53
N GLU A 100 -1.84 9.41 -13.38
CA GLU A 100 -2.06 10.84 -13.19
C GLU A 100 -3.14 11.17 -12.16
N GLU A 101 -4.04 10.23 -11.87
CA GLU A 101 -5.10 10.36 -10.86
C GLU A 101 -4.65 9.90 -9.46
N ARG A 102 -3.39 9.45 -9.32
CA ARG A 102 -2.85 9.07 -8.02
C ARG A 102 -2.80 10.25 -7.07
N ILE A 103 -3.02 9.95 -5.81
CA ILE A 103 -2.88 10.89 -4.71
C ILE A 103 -1.66 10.48 -3.90
N SER A 104 -0.74 11.41 -3.69
CA SER A 104 0.48 11.19 -2.92
C SER A 104 0.36 11.87 -1.57
N PHE A 105 0.57 11.10 -0.51
CA PHE A 105 0.68 11.62 0.86
C PHE A 105 2.14 11.59 1.29
N ALA A 106 2.70 12.76 1.56
CA ALA A 106 4.07 12.84 2.06
C ALA A 106 4.17 12.20 3.45
N VAL A 107 5.18 11.35 3.64
CA VAL A 107 5.51 10.82 4.97
C VAL A 107 6.14 11.94 5.81
N PRO A 108 5.62 12.23 7.03
CA PRO A 108 6.18 13.25 7.90
C PRO A 108 7.67 13.00 8.20
N GLU A 109 8.46 14.08 8.26
CA GLU A 109 9.91 13.98 8.46
C GLU A 109 10.30 13.26 9.76
N ASP A 110 9.50 13.40 10.81
CA ASP A 110 9.71 12.72 12.09
C ASP A 110 9.41 11.21 12.04
N MET A 111 8.71 10.74 11.02
CA MET A 111 8.41 9.33 10.78
C MET A 111 9.40 8.67 9.83
N TRP A 112 10.10 9.48 9.02
CA TRP A 112 10.97 9.00 7.98
C TRP A 112 12.45 9.10 8.38
N ALA A 113 13.23 8.08 8.07
CA ALA A 113 14.68 8.07 8.23
C ALA A 113 15.31 7.04 7.29
N LEU A 114 16.52 7.35 6.77
CA LEU A 114 17.33 6.39 6.01
C LEU A 114 17.77 5.21 6.89
N ASP A 115 18.07 5.49 8.16
CA ASP A 115 18.35 4.47 9.16
C ASP A 115 17.05 3.74 9.53
N PHE A 116 16.90 2.50 9.08
CA PHE A 116 15.70 1.69 9.31
C PHE A 116 15.40 1.47 10.80
N SER A 117 16.41 1.53 11.67
CA SER A 117 16.17 1.45 13.11
C SER A 117 15.37 2.65 13.65
N LYS A 118 15.40 3.76 12.92
CA LYS A 118 14.68 5.00 13.25
C LYS A 118 13.44 5.22 12.36
N ASN A 119 13.40 4.59 11.19
CA ASN A 119 12.27 4.70 10.27
C ASN A 119 11.04 4.00 10.84
N ARG A 120 9.93 4.73 11.07
CA ARG A 120 8.73 4.18 11.71
C ARG A 120 8.06 3.10 10.87
N LYS A 121 8.01 3.24 9.55
CA LYS A 121 7.41 2.21 8.66
C LYS A 121 8.25 0.93 8.67
N ALA A 122 9.58 1.04 8.59
CA ALA A 122 10.45 -0.12 8.70
C ALA A 122 10.28 -0.86 10.03
N ARG A 123 10.17 -0.11 11.15
CA ARG A 123 9.92 -0.69 12.47
C ARG A 123 8.55 -1.36 12.56
N ALA A 124 7.52 -0.77 11.98
CA ALA A 124 6.19 -1.36 11.94
C ALA A 124 6.18 -2.66 11.13
N LEU A 125 6.80 -2.67 9.95
CA LEU A 125 6.97 -3.88 9.15
C LEU A 125 7.71 -4.96 9.93
N ALA A 126 8.79 -4.64 10.63
CA ALA A 126 9.56 -5.59 11.44
C ALA A 126 8.75 -6.26 12.57
N CYS A 127 7.60 -5.72 12.96
CA CYS A 127 6.70 -6.36 13.92
C CYS A 127 5.94 -7.56 13.33
N HIS A 128 5.80 -7.63 12.00
CA HIS A 128 5.10 -8.71 11.31
C HIS A 128 6.01 -9.92 11.04
N LYS A 129 6.59 -10.48 12.09
CA LYS A 129 7.62 -11.55 12.04
C LYS A 129 7.21 -12.78 11.23
N ASN A 130 5.92 -13.12 11.21
CA ASN A 130 5.43 -14.30 10.48
C ASN A 130 5.24 -14.03 8.98
N ALA A 131 5.01 -12.80 8.58
CA ALA A 131 4.86 -12.38 7.20
C ALA A 131 6.20 -12.04 6.54
N ILE A 132 7.19 -11.62 7.34
CA ILE A 132 8.54 -11.27 6.87
C ILE A 132 9.39 -12.55 6.85
N LYS A 133 9.19 -13.35 5.81
CA LYS A 133 10.12 -14.41 5.42
C LYS A 133 11.16 -13.84 4.45
N GLU A 134 12.29 -14.54 4.30
CA GLU A 134 13.45 -14.06 3.52
C GLU A 134 13.05 -13.50 2.14
N ASP A 135 12.09 -14.12 1.45
CA ASP A 135 11.64 -13.73 0.11
C ASP A 135 10.70 -12.51 0.09
N ALA A 136 9.98 -12.27 1.18
CA ALA A 136 9.01 -11.17 1.31
C ALA A 136 9.64 -9.87 1.82
N VAL A 137 10.79 -9.97 2.46
CA VAL A 137 11.47 -8.83 3.08
C VAL A 137 11.79 -7.75 2.06
N GLU A 138 12.44 -8.08 0.96
CA GLU A 138 12.78 -7.12 -0.09
C GLU A 138 11.55 -6.44 -0.66
N PHE A 139 10.50 -7.22 -0.93
CA PHE A 139 9.26 -6.70 -1.48
C PHE A 139 8.59 -5.71 -0.53
N LEU A 140 8.34 -6.09 0.73
CA LEU A 140 7.66 -5.23 1.69
C LEU A 140 8.47 -3.96 2.02
N TYR A 141 9.78 -4.09 2.17
CA TYR A 141 10.63 -2.92 2.44
C TYR A 141 10.81 -1.99 1.24
N SER A 142 10.53 -2.46 0.02
CA SER A 142 10.54 -1.60 -1.17
C SER A 142 9.44 -0.52 -1.16
N PHE A 143 8.40 -0.70 -0.34
CA PHE A 143 7.37 0.30 -0.09
C PHE A 143 7.76 1.36 0.95
N ILE A 144 8.97 1.31 1.53
CA ILE A 144 9.44 2.37 2.41
C ILE A 144 9.94 3.53 1.54
N LYS A 145 9.05 4.46 1.27
CA LYS A 145 9.26 5.65 0.44
C LYS A 145 9.01 6.91 1.26
N ARG A 146 9.32 8.08 0.71
CA ARG A 146 8.98 9.38 1.31
C ARG A 146 7.52 9.78 1.11
N GLU A 147 6.79 9.00 0.38
CA GLU A 147 5.37 9.19 0.09
C GLU A 147 4.62 7.86 0.13
N GLU A 148 3.31 7.94 0.32
CA GLU A 148 2.38 6.84 0.15
C GLU A 148 1.46 7.16 -1.02
N LEU A 149 1.22 6.19 -1.91
CA LEU A 149 0.38 6.38 -3.09
C LEU A 149 -0.95 5.68 -2.96
N PHE A 150 -2.00 6.41 -3.28
CA PHE A 150 -3.36 5.91 -3.30
C PHE A 150 -4.14 6.45 -4.49
N TRP A 151 -5.25 5.79 -4.79
CA TRP A 151 -6.28 6.22 -5.73
C TRP A 151 -7.61 6.31 -4.99
N GLU A 152 -8.33 7.40 -5.21
CA GLU A 152 -9.68 7.53 -4.66
C GLU A 152 -10.63 6.57 -5.39
N ILE A 153 -11.47 5.88 -4.63
CA ILE A 153 -12.50 4.97 -5.15
C ILE A 153 -13.86 5.64 -5.04
N VAL A 154 -14.57 5.69 -6.18
CA VAL A 154 -15.99 6.02 -6.23
C VAL A 154 -16.80 4.72 -6.09
N TYR A 155 -17.78 4.68 -5.17
CA TYR A 155 -18.59 3.49 -4.87
C TYR A 155 -20.08 3.83 -4.78
#